data_d3b4dda387954a6dcb8ddbfce9aa8c09
#
_entry.id   d3b4dda387954a6dcb8ddbfce9aa8c09
#
_cell.length_a   1.000
_cell.length_b   1.000
_cell.length_c   1.000
_cell.angle_alpha   90.00
_cell.angle_beta   90.00
_cell.angle_gamma   90.00
#
_symmetry.space_group_name_H-M   'P 1'
#
loop_
_entity.id
_entity.type
_entity.pdbx_description
1 polymer ?
#
loop_
_entity_poly.entity_id
_entity_poly.type
_entity_poly.pdbx_seq_one_letter_code
_entity_poly.pdbx_strand_id
1 'polypeptide(L)'
;MSKPPIFLNLLKIQLPIAGVSSIMHRISAVGIFLLILPFSMILVLASNSEEGYSIASYLLNLNSIKILLVLLLTGLTYHYISGIRHLVMDFGYWQTLNAGKISAILTIVLSGLMSLLLISLVW
;
A
#
# COMPACT_ATOMS: atom_id res chain seq x y z
N MET A 1 43.23 -9.49 -5.38
CA MET A 1 41.89 -9.34 -4.77
C MET A 1 40.95 -8.79 -5.83
N SER A 2 40.00 -9.58 -6.31
CA SER A 2 38.95 -9.12 -7.22
C SER A 2 38.00 -8.20 -6.45
N LYS A 3 37.71 -6.99 -6.98
CA LYS A 3 36.73 -6.09 -6.38
C LYS A 3 35.35 -6.76 -6.44
N PRO A 4 34.55 -6.74 -5.36
CA PRO A 4 33.19 -7.27 -5.39
C PRO A 4 32.37 -6.54 -6.47
N PRO A 5 31.48 -7.22 -7.18
CA PRO A 5 30.65 -6.59 -8.19
C PRO A 5 29.70 -5.59 -7.52
N ILE A 6 29.78 -4.31 -7.92
CA ILE A 6 28.87 -3.26 -7.46
C ILE A 6 27.72 -3.18 -8.49
N PHE A 7 26.54 -3.63 -8.10
CA PHE A 7 25.35 -3.54 -8.94
C PHE A 7 24.46 -2.41 -8.43
N LEU A 8 24.44 -1.28 -9.13
CA LEU A 8 23.68 -0.08 -8.73
C LEU A 8 22.38 0.10 -9.53
N ASN A 9 22.14 -0.71 -10.58
CA ASN A 9 20.95 -0.56 -11.40
C ASN A 9 19.86 -1.55 -10.97
N LEU A 10 18.91 -1.07 -10.16
CA LEU A 10 17.78 -1.86 -9.64
C LEU A 10 16.87 -2.43 -10.75
N LEU A 11 16.84 -1.82 -11.93
CA LEU A 11 16.03 -2.30 -13.06
C LEU A 11 16.66 -3.52 -13.76
N LYS A 12 17.96 -3.77 -13.56
CA LYS A 12 18.69 -4.91 -14.13
C LYS A 12 18.88 -6.07 -13.17
N ILE A 13 18.62 -5.86 -11.87
CA ILE A 13 18.73 -6.90 -10.86
C ILE A 13 17.45 -7.73 -10.86
N GLN A 14 17.58 -9.03 -11.00
CA GLN A 14 16.46 -9.97 -10.80
C GLN A 14 16.18 -10.12 -9.30
N LEU A 15 15.27 -9.29 -8.79
CA LEU A 15 14.87 -9.35 -7.40
C LEU A 15 13.96 -10.56 -7.13
N PRO A 16 14.17 -11.31 -6.04
CA PRO A 16 13.23 -12.32 -5.62
C PRO A 16 11.89 -11.66 -5.23
N ILE A 17 10.78 -12.37 -5.38
CA ILE A 17 9.43 -11.84 -5.11
C ILE A 17 9.28 -11.29 -3.68
N ALA A 18 9.98 -11.87 -2.71
CA ALA A 18 10.02 -11.35 -1.35
C ALA A 18 10.66 -9.96 -1.26
N GLY A 19 11.70 -9.70 -2.06
CA GLY A 19 12.33 -8.38 -2.19
C GLY A 19 11.41 -7.37 -2.84
N VAL A 20 10.71 -7.76 -3.92
CA VAL A 20 9.69 -6.92 -4.57
C VAL A 20 8.59 -6.54 -3.59
N SER A 21 8.05 -7.51 -2.84
CA SER A 21 7.03 -7.25 -1.81
C SER A 21 7.52 -6.25 -0.75
N SER A 22 8.77 -6.33 -0.31
CA SER A 22 9.34 -5.38 0.65
C SER A 22 9.48 -3.96 0.08
N ILE A 23 9.87 -3.83 -1.19
CA ILE A 23 9.94 -2.52 -1.87
C ILE A 23 8.55 -1.91 -2.01
N MET A 24 7.55 -2.69 -2.44
CA MET A 24 6.16 -2.24 -2.55
C MET A 24 5.60 -1.78 -1.20
N HIS A 25 5.96 -2.44 -0.09
CA HIS A 25 5.58 -2.02 1.25
C HIS A 25 6.13 -0.61 1.58
N ARG A 26 7.37 -0.31 1.22
CA ARG A 26 7.96 1.02 1.40
C ARG A 26 7.31 2.08 0.50
N ILE A 27 7.03 1.74 -0.76
CA ILE A 27 6.34 2.63 -1.69
C ILE A 27 4.93 2.95 -1.18
N SER A 28 4.20 1.94 -0.67
CA SER A 28 2.87 2.17 -0.09
C SER A 28 2.91 3.12 1.10
N ALA A 29 3.94 3.06 1.97
CA ALA A 29 4.12 3.99 3.08
C ALA A 29 4.24 5.45 2.61
N VAL A 30 5.03 5.70 1.55
CA VAL A 30 5.18 7.03 0.96
C VAL A 30 3.85 7.52 0.37
N GLY A 31 3.14 6.66 -0.38
CA GLY A 31 1.83 6.99 -0.94
C GLY A 31 0.80 7.34 0.15
N ILE A 32 0.74 6.55 1.22
CA ILE A 32 -0.12 6.81 2.38
C ILE A 32 0.23 8.16 3.02
N PHE A 33 1.51 8.41 3.27
CA PHE A 33 1.96 9.65 3.89
C PHE A 33 1.52 10.88 3.10
N LEU A 34 1.58 10.82 1.76
CA LEU A 34 1.18 11.94 0.90
C LEU A 34 -0.35 12.13 0.85
N LEU A 35 -1.12 11.05 0.90
CA LEU A 35 -2.56 11.10 0.70
C LEU A 35 -3.37 11.18 2.00
N ILE A 36 -2.83 10.73 3.12
CA ILE A 36 -3.57 10.69 4.40
C ILE A 36 -3.97 12.08 4.88
N LEU A 37 -3.11 13.09 4.69
CA LEU A 37 -3.38 14.46 5.12
C LEU A 37 -4.56 15.09 4.38
N PRO A 38 -4.60 15.16 3.03
CA PRO A 38 -5.74 15.75 2.34
C PRO A 38 -7.06 15.00 2.63
N PHE A 39 -7.04 13.68 2.76
CA PHE A 39 -8.26 12.94 3.11
C PHE A 39 -8.69 13.15 4.56
N SER A 40 -7.77 13.26 5.50
CA SER A 40 -8.12 13.63 6.88
C SER A 40 -8.70 15.04 6.98
N MET A 41 -8.23 15.99 6.16
CA MET A 41 -8.84 17.32 6.08
C MET A 41 -10.27 17.28 5.55
N ILE A 42 -10.56 16.46 4.53
CA ILE A 42 -11.94 16.25 4.03
C ILE A 42 -12.84 15.69 5.14
N LEU A 43 -12.34 14.72 5.94
CA LEU A 43 -13.08 14.14 7.07
C LEU A 43 -13.34 15.17 8.18
N VAL A 44 -12.34 15.99 8.52
CA VAL A 44 -12.52 17.08 9.49
C VAL A 44 -13.52 18.10 8.99
N LEU A 45 -13.46 18.49 7.70
CA LEU A 45 -14.43 19.37 7.10
C LEU A 45 -15.85 18.82 7.21
N ALA A 46 -16.04 17.53 6.90
CA ALA A 46 -17.34 16.88 6.97
C ALA A 46 -17.92 16.82 8.39
N SER A 47 -17.06 16.78 9.42
CA SER A 47 -17.49 16.66 10.83
C SER A 47 -17.84 17.99 11.49
N ASN A 48 -17.47 19.14 10.88
CA ASN A 48 -17.58 20.45 11.54
C ASN A 48 -18.96 21.12 11.37
N SER A 49 -19.66 20.89 10.25
CA SER A 49 -20.94 21.51 9.97
C SER A 49 -21.70 20.79 8.84
N GLU A 50 -23.00 21.06 8.70
CA GLU A 50 -23.81 20.55 7.58
C GLU A 50 -23.30 21.05 6.22
N GLU A 51 -22.87 22.30 6.15
CA GLU A 51 -22.26 22.87 4.95
C GLU A 51 -20.93 22.16 4.63
N GLY A 52 -20.08 21.93 5.65
CA GLY A 52 -18.83 21.19 5.51
C GLY A 52 -19.06 19.74 5.03
N TYR A 53 -20.10 19.08 5.52
CA TYR A 53 -20.50 17.77 5.05
C TYR A 53 -20.92 17.78 3.58
N SER A 54 -21.71 18.78 3.17
CA SER A 54 -22.12 18.96 1.77
C SER A 54 -20.92 19.13 0.84
N ILE A 55 -19.97 20.00 1.21
CA ILE A 55 -18.74 20.23 0.44
C ILE A 55 -17.89 18.95 0.37
N ALA A 56 -17.68 18.27 1.49
CA ALA A 56 -16.91 17.03 1.54
C ALA A 56 -17.54 15.93 0.67
N SER A 57 -18.87 15.80 0.72
CA SER A 57 -19.63 14.87 -0.11
C SER A 57 -19.48 15.18 -1.60
N TYR A 58 -19.55 16.44 -1.98
CA TYR A 58 -19.29 16.88 -3.35
C TYR A 58 -17.86 16.51 -3.80
N LEU A 59 -16.84 16.82 -2.99
CA LEU A 59 -15.46 16.50 -3.29
C LEU A 59 -15.24 14.99 -3.47
N LEU A 60 -15.77 14.15 -2.57
CA LEU A 60 -15.64 12.71 -2.63
C LEU A 60 -16.37 12.08 -3.84
N ASN A 61 -17.32 12.78 -4.45
CA ASN A 61 -17.98 12.35 -5.67
C ASN A 61 -17.23 12.72 -6.95
N LEU A 62 -16.19 13.56 -6.89
CA LEU A 62 -15.36 13.86 -8.04
C LEU A 62 -14.51 12.64 -8.44
N ASN A 63 -14.51 12.26 -9.71
CA ASN A 63 -13.76 11.10 -10.20
C ASN A 63 -12.27 11.16 -9.87
N SER A 64 -11.65 12.34 -9.93
CA SER A 64 -10.25 12.54 -9.55
C SER A 64 -9.99 12.22 -8.07
N ILE A 65 -10.90 12.64 -7.19
CA ILE A 65 -10.80 12.38 -5.75
C ILE A 65 -11.08 10.90 -5.46
N LYS A 66 -12.03 10.27 -6.15
CA LYS A 66 -12.29 8.82 -6.05
C LYS A 66 -11.05 8.00 -6.43
N ILE A 67 -10.35 8.38 -7.51
CA ILE A 67 -9.10 7.72 -7.91
C ILE A 67 -8.05 7.84 -6.79
N LEU A 68 -7.85 9.04 -6.22
CA LEU A 68 -6.91 9.25 -5.11
C LEU A 68 -7.33 8.48 -3.86
N LEU A 69 -8.62 8.41 -3.56
CA LEU A 69 -9.15 7.61 -2.45
C LEU A 69 -8.87 6.12 -2.65
N VAL A 70 -9.11 5.58 -3.83
CA VAL A 70 -8.78 4.19 -4.17
C VAL A 70 -7.29 3.92 -4.03
N LEU A 71 -6.43 4.84 -4.48
CA LEU A 71 -4.98 4.73 -4.30
C LEU A 71 -4.59 4.70 -2.82
N LEU A 72 -5.18 5.57 -1.99
CA LEU A 72 -4.96 5.58 -0.55
C LEU A 72 -5.40 4.26 0.09
N LEU A 73 -6.62 3.80 -0.18
CA LEU A 73 -7.19 2.58 0.39
C LEU A 73 -6.41 1.32 -0.05
N THR A 74 -6.02 1.24 -1.31
CA THR A 74 -5.17 0.16 -1.84
C THR A 74 -3.80 0.18 -1.17
N GLY A 75 -3.19 1.36 -1.05
CA GLY A 75 -1.91 1.54 -0.35
C GLY A 75 -1.99 1.10 1.12
N LEU A 76 -3.02 1.52 1.85
CA LEU A 76 -3.28 1.12 3.24
C LEU A 76 -3.47 -0.39 3.37
N THR A 77 -4.27 -0.99 2.50
CA THR A 77 -4.53 -2.44 2.51
C THR A 77 -3.24 -3.23 2.30
N TYR A 78 -2.48 -2.86 1.27
CA TYR A 78 -1.19 -3.52 1.00
C TYR A 78 -0.21 -3.31 2.14
N HIS A 79 -0.09 -2.09 2.63
CA HIS A 79 0.82 -1.74 3.72
C HIS A 79 0.51 -2.53 5.00
N TYR A 80 -0.77 -2.63 5.34
CA TYR A 80 -1.22 -3.36 6.53
C TYR A 80 -0.92 -4.87 6.41
N ILE A 81 -1.32 -5.52 5.31
CA ILE A 81 -1.12 -6.96 5.11
C ILE A 81 0.37 -7.29 5.04
N SER A 82 1.15 -6.49 4.30
CA SER A 82 2.59 -6.64 4.20
C SER A 82 3.31 -6.35 5.51
N GLY A 83 2.82 -5.38 6.30
CA GLY A 83 3.32 -5.06 7.63
C GLY A 83 3.16 -6.23 8.60
N ILE A 84 1.99 -6.87 8.64
CA ILE A 84 1.78 -8.10 9.42
C ILE A 84 2.77 -9.19 9.00
N ARG A 85 2.97 -9.39 7.69
CA ARG A 85 3.96 -10.34 7.19
C ARG A 85 5.35 -10.03 7.73
N HIS A 86 5.79 -8.77 7.71
CA HIS A 86 7.10 -8.38 8.25
C HIS A 86 7.22 -8.67 9.74
N LEU A 87 6.19 -8.34 10.53
CA LEU A 87 6.18 -8.65 11.97
C LEU A 87 6.31 -10.15 12.22
N VAL A 88 5.57 -11.00 11.48
CA VAL A 88 5.67 -12.45 11.60
C VAL A 88 7.08 -12.95 11.29
N MET A 89 7.74 -12.37 10.28
CA MET A 89 9.14 -12.69 9.95
C MET A 89 10.10 -12.23 11.05
N ASP A 90 9.87 -11.09 11.67
CA ASP A 90 10.69 -10.57 12.77
C ASP A 90 10.59 -11.44 14.02
N PHE A 91 9.46 -12.11 14.24
CA PHE A 91 9.30 -13.15 15.27
C PHE A 91 9.97 -14.49 14.93
N GLY A 92 10.68 -14.56 13.80
CA GLY A 92 11.42 -15.76 13.40
C GLY A 92 10.64 -16.79 12.57
N TYR A 93 9.38 -16.49 12.20
CA TYR A 93 8.58 -17.36 11.32
C TYR A 93 8.84 -17.03 9.84
N TRP A 94 8.59 -17.99 8.96
CA TRP A 94 8.67 -17.84 7.50
C TRP A 94 10.04 -17.37 6.94
N GLN A 95 11.12 -17.63 7.66
CA GLN A 95 12.48 -17.19 7.29
C GLN A 95 13.13 -18.08 6.21
N THR A 96 12.55 -19.23 5.87
CA THR A 96 13.07 -20.07 4.77
C THR A 96 12.76 -19.44 3.42
N LEU A 97 13.59 -19.70 2.40
CA LEU A 97 13.40 -19.15 1.05
C LEU A 97 12.00 -19.45 0.49
N ASN A 98 11.51 -20.69 0.67
CA ASN A 98 10.20 -21.11 0.18
C ASN A 98 9.06 -20.43 0.94
N ALA A 99 9.11 -20.39 2.27
CA ALA A 99 8.08 -19.74 3.08
C ALA A 99 8.05 -18.22 2.82
N GLY A 100 9.22 -17.57 2.69
CA GLY A 100 9.33 -16.17 2.33
C GLY A 100 8.75 -15.86 0.95
N LYS A 101 8.95 -16.75 -0.04
CA LYS A 101 8.35 -16.63 -1.38
C LYS A 101 6.82 -16.79 -1.32
N ILE A 102 6.32 -17.84 -0.67
CA ILE A 102 4.88 -18.13 -0.58
C ILE A 102 4.16 -16.99 0.16
N SER A 103 4.68 -16.55 1.31
CA SER A 103 4.10 -15.47 2.08
C SER A 103 4.05 -14.15 1.30
N ALA A 104 5.07 -13.85 0.47
CA ALA A 104 5.07 -12.66 -0.38
C ALA A 104 3.99 -12.74 -1.48
N ILE A 105 3.84 -13.90 -2.13
CA ILE A 105 2.79 -14.11 -3.14
C ILE A 105 1.40 -13.98 -2.49
N LEU A 106 1.17 -14.59 -1.33
CA LEU A 106 -0.10 -14.50 -0.61
C LEU A 106 -0.41 -13.05 -0.22
N THR A 107 0.58 -12.27 0.24
CA THR A 107 0.42 -10.84 0.54
C THR A 107 -0.07 -10.07 -0.70
N ILE A 108 0.58 -10.28 -1.85
CA ILE A 108 0.23 -9.58 -3.09
C ILE A 108 -1.17 -9.97 -3.57
N VAL A 109 -1.48 -11.27 -3.58
CA VAL A 109 -2.79 -11.78 -4.03
C VAL A 109 -3.92 -11.29 -3.12
N LEU A 110 -3.76 -11.43 -1.81
CA LEU A 110 -4.77 -11.01 -0.84
C LEU A 110 -5.01 -9.51 -0.90
N SER A 111 -3.94 -8.71 -0.97
CA SER A 111 -4.06 -7.26 -1.13
C SER A 111 -4.75 -6.87 -2.45
N GLY A 112 -4.44 -7.57 -3.54
CA GLY A 112 -5.09 -7.35 -4.83
C GLY A 112 -6.59 -7.63 -4.79
N LEU A 113 -7.01 -8.76 -4.20
CA LEU A 113 -8.42 -9.11 -4.05
C LEU A 113 -9.17 -8.08 -3.18
N MET A 114 -8.59 -7.69 -2.05
CA MET A 114 -9.17 -6.65 -1.20
C MET A 114 -9.25 -5.29 -1.90
N SER A 115 -8.25 -4.93 -2.71
CA SER A 115 -8.26 -3.69 -3.49
C SER A 115 -9.37 -3.69 -4.55
N LEU A 116 -9.60 -4.81 -5.23
CA LEU A 116 -10.72 -4.93 -6.18
C LEU A 116 -12.07 -4.74 -5.49
N LEU A 117 -12.24 -5.30 -4.30
CA LEU A 117 -13.45 -5.10 -3.49
C LEU A 117 -13.63 -3.63 -3.10
N LEU A 118 -12.55 -2.96 -2.65
CA LEU A 118 -12.59 -1.54 -2.31
C LEU A 118 -12.93 -0.65 -3.52
N ILE A 119 -12.40 -0.96 -4.71
CA ILE A 119 -12.76 -0.27 -5.95
C ILE A 119 -14.27 -0.39 -6.20
N SER A 120 -14.84 -1.59 -6.08
CA SER A 120 -16.27 -1.80 -6.29
C SER A 120 -17.18 -1.11 -5.26
N LEU A 121 -16.66 -0.77 -4.07
CA LEU A 121 -17.39 -0.03 -3.04
C LEU A 121 -17.33 1.50 -3.25
N VAL A 122 -16.26 2.00 -3.87
CA VAL A 122 -16.07 3.44 -4.12
C VAL A 122 -16.80 3.90 -5.38
N TRP A 123 -17.02 3.00 -6.34
CA TRP A 123 -17.70 3.27 -7.61
C TRP A 123 -19.12 2.77 -7.62
#